data_701beecdf39958770c972fd6da2ba756
#
_entry.id   701beecdf39958770c972fd6da2ba756
#
_cell.length_a   1.000
_cell.length_b   1.000
_cell.length_c   1.000
_cell.angle_alpha   90.00
_cell.angle_beta   90.00
_cell.angle_gamma   90.00
#
_symmetry.space_group_name_H-M   'P 1'
#
loop_
_entity.id
_entity.type
_entity.pdbx_description
1 polymer ?
#
loop_
_entity_poly.entity_id
_entity_poly.type
_entity_poly.pdbx_seq_one_letter_code
_entity_poly.pdbx_strand_id
1 'polypeptide(L)'
;MRNIREEKGYTYSPQSALTGFSDAGFYRFAADVRNEVTGATLTEVFKEIDKMRAEGSDGAELQGAKSYLRGIFPIQTSTQTGLSATLNNVYIFGLSKDYPETYRAKIAAVTAAQVKSGAATLLGSEHSLIAIVGDWAKVKDQLAGYKDITFLDTDGKTIPPPQ
;
A
#
# COMPACT_ATOMS: atom_id res chain seq x y z
N MET A 1 -4.79 -4.31 7.51
CA MET A 1 -6.07 -5.05 7.37
C MET A 1 -6.81 -5.18 8.69
N ARG A 2 -6.17 -5.64 9.74
CA ARG A 2 -6.80 -5.91 11.04
C ARG A 2 -7.58 -4.72 11.59
N ASN A 3 -6.95 -3.55 11.73
CA ASN A 3 -7.56 -2.34 12.27
C ASN A 3 -8.84 -1.97 11.50
N ILE A 4 -8.74 -1.61 10.22
CA ILE A 4 -9.84 -1.02 9.45
C ILE A 4 -10.95 -2.05 9.14
N ARG A 5 -10.58 -3.31 8.92
CA ARG A 5 -11.54 -4.37 8.58
C ARG A 5 -12.12 -5.05 9.81
N GLU A 6 -11.25 -5.58 10.69
CA GLU A 6 -11.69 -6.48 11.78
C GLU A 6 -12.12 -5.71 13.01
N GLU A 7 -11.39 -4.67 13.41
CA GLU A 7 -11.65 -3.91 14.60
C GLU A 7 -12.69 -2.79 14.38
N LYS A 8 -12.58 -2.09 13.25
CA LYS A 8 -13.45 -0.92 12.94
C LYS A 8 -14.63 -1.27 12.03
N GLY A 9 -14.55 -2.33 11.23
CA GLY A 9 -15.61 -2.69 10.29
C GLY A 9 -15.90 -1.62 9.23
N TYR A 10 -14.91 -0.80 8.87
CA TYR A 10 -15.11 0.30 7.91
C TYR A 10 -15.15 -0.18 6.47
N THR A 11 -14.44 -1.26 6.16
CA THR A 11 -14.33 -1.85 4.83
C THR A 11 -14.23 -3.36 4.88
N TYR A 12 -14.63 -4.03 3.81
CA TYR A 12 -14.46 -5.47 3.65
C TYR A 12 -13.10 -5.84 3.04
N SER A 13 -12.61 -5.05 2.11
CA SER A 13 -11.44 -5.40 1.28
C SER A 13 -10.42 -4.26 1.19
N PRO A 14 -9.75 -3.87 2.30
CA PRO A 14 -8.68 -2.90 2.23
C PRO A 14 -7.48 -3.53 1.53
N GLN A 15 -6.85 -2.81 0.61
CA GLN A 15 -5.70 -3.25 -0.15
C GLN A 15 -4.56 -2.26 -0.02
N SER A 16 -3.35 -2.77 0.08
CA SER A 16 -2.14 -1.97 -0.04
C SER A 16 -1.15 -2.62 -0.98
N ALA A 17 -0.47 -1.83 -1.77
CA ALA A 17 0.53 -2.28 -2.72
C ALA A 17 1.68 -1.31 -2.82
N LEU A 18 2.89 -1.85 -2.96
CA LEU A 18 4.07 -1.11 -3.36
C LEU A 18 4.35 -1.48 -4.83
N THR A 19 4.32 -0.49 -5.71
CA THR A 19 4.59 -0.67 -7.13
C THR A 19 5.91 0.00 -7.48
N GLY A 20 6.85 -0.76 -8.05
CA GLY A 20 8.12 -0.25 -8.55
C GLY A 20 8.13 -0.17 -10.07
N PHE A 21 8.78 0.86 -10.60
CA PHE A 21 9.17 1.04 -11.99
C PHE A 21 10.70 1.18 -12.05
N SER A 22 11.28 1.30 -13.25
CA SER A 22 12.74 1.43 -13.39
C SER A 22 13.30 2.63 -12.61
N ASP A 23 12.60 3.76 -12.65
CA ASP A 23 13.08 5.05 -12.14
C ASP A 23 12.17 5.67 -11.08
N ALA A 24 11.08 5.02 -10.73
CA ALA A 24 10.10 5.54 -9.80
C ALA A 24 9.35 4.40 -9.09
N GLY A 25 8.51 4.76 -8.13
CA GLY A 25 7.61 3.83 -7.48
C GLY A 25 6.60 4.57 -6.61
N PHE A 26 5.55 3.90 -6.25
CA PHE A 26 4.57 4.44 -5.31
C PHE A 26 3.99 3.36 -4.40
N TYR A 27 3.64 3.76 -3.21
CA TYR A 27 2.80 3.00 -2.31
C TYR A 27 1.36 3.45 -2.50
N ARG A 28 0.44 2.51 -2.61
CA ARG A 28 -1.00 2.77 -2.71
C ARG A 28 -1.76 2.02 -1.63
N PHE A 29 -2.64 2.73 -0.95
CA PHE A 29 -3.74 2.14 -0.19
C PHE A 29 -5.05 2.39 -0.95
N ALA A 30 -5.95 1.42 -0.97
CA ALA A 30 -7.27 1.54 -1.54
C ALA A 30 -8.29 0.76 -0.70
N ALA A 31 -9.47 1.32 -0.51
CA ALA A 31 -10.56 0.66 0.19
C ALA A 31 -11.90 1.26 -0.25
N ASP A 32 -12.92 0.42 -0.38
CA ASP A 32 -14.30 0.84 -0.49
C ASP A 32 -14.89 0.95 0.91
N VAL A 33 -15.36 2.13 1.27
CA VAL A 33 -15.88 2.44 2.60
C VAL A 33 -17.25 3.11 2.50
N ARG A 34 -18.04 3.01 3.56
CA ARG A 34 -19.27 3.81 3.63
C ARG A 34 -18.92 5.30 3.75
N ASN A 35 -19.75 6.16 3.15
CA ASN A 35 -19.53 7.62 3.18
C ASN A 35 -19.30 8.15 4.60
N GLU A 36 -20.08 7.65 5.58
CA GLU A 36 -20.06 8.11 6.97
C GLU A 36 -18.74 7.88 7.70
N VAL A 37 -17.89 6.99 7.19
CA VAL A 37 -16.60 6.62 7.82
C VAL A 37 -15.40 6.98 6.97
N THR A 38 -15.57 7.77 5.90
CA THR A 38 -14.49 8.16 4.98
C THR A 38 -13.35 8.87 5.71
N GLY A 39 -13.64 9.93 6.45
CA GLY A 39 -12.65 10.68 7.22
C GLY A 39 -11.99 9.85 8.32
N ALA A 40 -12.80 9.03 9.03
CA ALA A 40 -12.29 8.12 10.06
C ALA A 40 -11.34 7.08 9.45
N THR A 41 -11.64 6.57 8.24
CA THR A 41 -10.76 5.65 7.52
C THR A 41 -9.42 6.30 7.17
N LEU A 42 -9.44 7.52 6.64
CA LEU A 42 -8.20 8.27 6.35
C LEU A 42 -7.35 8.45 7.60
N THR A 43 -7.97 8.82 8.72
CA THR A 43 -7.28 8.97 10.01
C THR A 43 -6.59 7.68 10.44
N GLU A 44 -7.28 6.54 10.36
CA GLU A 44 -6.68 5.26 10.74
C GLU A 44 -5.58 4.81 9.76
N VAL A 45 -5.74 5.07 8.45
CA VAL A 45 -4.69 4.76 7.46
C VAL A 45 -3.40 5.52 7.75
N PHE A 46 -3.48 6.84 7.97
CA PHE A 46 -2.30 7.65 8.29
C PHE A 46 -1.67 7.25 9.62
N LYS A 47 -2.49 6.96 10.62
CA LYS A 47 -2.02 6.45 11.91
C LYS A 47 -1.23 5.14 11.78
N GLU A 48 -1.69 4.20 10.95
CA GLU A 48 -0.97 2.95 10.70
C GLU A 48 0.34 3.18 9.92
N ILE A 49 0.34 4.12 8.97
CA ILE A 49 1.55 4.53 8.25
C ILE A 49 2.57 5.13 9.23
N ASP A 50 2.16 6.06 10.06
CA ASP A 50 3.02 6.72 11.05
C ASP A 50 3.55 5.73 12.08
N LYS A 51 2.72 4.79 12.53
CA LYS A 51 3.13 3.70 13.41
C LYS A 51 4.18 2.82 12.74
N MET A 52 3.98 2.42 11.49
CA MET A 52 4.96 1.61 10.76
C MET A 52 6.30 2.35 10.60
N ARG A 53 6.28 3.66 10.36
CA ARG A 53 7.48 4.50 10.28
C ARG A 53 8.19 4.63 11.62
N ALA A 54 7.45 4.81 12.70
CA ALA A 54 8.00 5.04 14.04
C ALA A 54 8.49 3.75 14.72
N GLU A 55 7.72 2.68 14.59
CA GLU A 55 7.91 1.45 15.35
C GLU A 55 8.40 0.28 14.48
N GLY A 56 8.05 0.29 13.18
CA GLY A 56 8.23 -0.84 12.28
C GLY A 56 7.11 -1.87 12.46
N SER A 57 7.38 -3.12 12.09
CA SER A 57 6.48 -4.26 12.25
C SER A 57 6.82 -5.02 13.52
N ASP A 58 5.85 -5.56 14.22
CA ASP A 58 6.10 -6.49 15.31
C ASP A 58 6.73 -7.81 14.81
N GLY A 59 7.30 -8.59 15.74
CA GLY A 59 8.01 -9.81 15.38
C GLY A 59 7.10 -10.87 14.76
N ALA A 60 5.85 -10.98 15.17
CA ALA A 60 4.91 -11.97 14.69
C ALA A 60 4.43 -11.61 13.28
N GLU A 61 4.09 -10.34 13.04
CA GLU A 61 3.72 -9.84 11.70
C GLU A 61 4.85 -9.99 10.69
N LEU A 62 6.08 -9.65 11.08
CA LEU A 62 7.25 -9.81 10.22
C LEU A 62 7.48 -11.28 9.87
N GLN A 63 7.38 -12.19 10.82
CA GLN A 63 7.53 -13.63 10.56
C GLN A 63 6.41 -14.16 9.68
N GLY A 64 5.17 -13.72 9.88
CA GLY A 64 4.03 -14.04 9.03
C GLY A 64 4.25 -13.60 7.57
N ALA A 65 4.67 -12.35 7.37
CA ALA A 65 4.98 -11.81 6.05
C ALA A 65 6.11 -12.57 5.35
N LYS A 66 7.21 -12.86 6.08
CA LYS A 66 8.32 -13.67 5.55
C LYS A 66 7.88 -15.07 5.15
N SER A 67 7.09 -15.74 5.98
CA SER A 67 6.58 -17.08 5.70
C SER A 67 5.69 -17.08 4.47
N TYR A 68 4.81 -16.09 4.35
CA TYR A 68 3.94 -15.92 3.18
C TYR A 68 4.74 -15.70 1.89
N LEU A 69 5.64 -14.71 1.87
CA LEU A 69 6.43 -14.37 0.67
C LEU A 69 7.33 -15.53 0.23
N ARG A 70 7.95 -16.23 1.18
CA ARG A 70 8.79 -17.41 0.88
C ARG A 70 7.97 -18.61 0.38
N GLY A 71 6.73 -18.75 0.86
CA GLY A 71 5.84 -19.83 0.47
C GLY A 71 5.16 -19.60 -0.86
N ILE A 72 4.72 -18.36 -1.16
CA ILE A 72 4.03 -18.05 -2.41
C ILE A 72 4.99 -18.03 -3.62
N PHE A 73 6.25 -17.67 -3.43
CA PHE A 73 7.22 -17.53 -4.52
C PHE A 73 7.39 -18.79 -5.38
N PRO A 74 7.64 -20.00 -4.82
CA PRO A 74 7.74 -21.19 -5.64
C PRO A 74 6.42 -21.55 -6.36
N ILE A 75 5.26 -21.23 -5.77
CA ILE A 75 3.96 -21.41 -6.41
C ILE A 75 3.84 -20.48 -7.62
N GLN A 76 4.19 -19.23 -7.47
CA GLN A 76 4.17 -18.25 -8.57
C GLN A 76 5.12 -18.65 -9.71
N THR A 77 6.32 -19.13 -9.39
CA THR A 77 7.33 -19.51 -10.38
C THR A 77 7.16 -20.92 -10.96
N SER A 78 6.20 -21.72 -10.48
CA SER A 78 5.92 -23.06 -11.00
C SER A 78 5.23 -23.07 -12.36
N THR A 79 4.64 -21.94 -12.77
CA THR A 79 3.98 -21.81 -14.08
C THR A 79 4.92 -21.11 -15.09
N GLN A 80 4.76 -21.38 -16.38
CA GLN A 80 5.51 -20.70 -17.44
C GLN A 80 5.32 -19.17 -17.37
N THR A 81 4.08 -18.71 -17.19
CA THR A 81 3.76 -17.28 -17.06
C THR A 81 4.45 -16.65 -15.84
N GLY A 82 4.39 -17.30 -14.69
CA GLY A 82 5.01 -16.78 -13.47
C GLY A 82 6.53 -16.79 -13.53
N LEU A 83 7.13 -17.83 -14.12
CA LEU A 83 8.57 -17.87 -14.36
C LEU A 83 8.99 -16.76 -15.33
N SER A 84 8.29 -16.60 -16.46
CA SER A 84 8.54 -15.53 -17.42
C SER A 84 8.43 -14.14 -16.79
N ALA A 85 7.41 -13.90 -15.95
CA ALA A 85 7.25 -12.65 -15.23
C ALA A 85 8.44 -12.39 -14.27
N THR A 86 8.88 -13.41 -13.56
CA THR A 86 10.05 -13.30 -12.67
C THR A 86 11.33 -12.95 -13.44
N LEU A 87 11.57 -13.62 -14.56
CA LEU A 87 12.73 -13.36 -15.42
C LEU A 87 12.67 -11.97 -16.08
N ASN A 88 11.49 -11.53 -16.50
CA ASN A 88 11.28 -10.17 -16.99
C ASN A 88 11.63 -9.13 -15.92
N ASN A 89 11.21 -9.34 -14.67
CA ASN A 89 11.57 -8.45 -13.57
C ASN A 89 13.08 -8.40 -13.31
N VAL A 90 13.76 -9.55 -13.39
CA VAL A 90 15.23 -9.58 -13.29
C VAL A 90 15.86 -8.69 -14.35
N TYR A 91 15.37 -8.77 -15.59
CA TYR A 91 15.90 -7.99 -16.70
C TYR A 91 15.54 -6.49 -16.60
N ILE A 92 14.26 -6.17 -16.36
CA ILE A 92 13.74 -4.79 -16.31
C ILE A 92 14.39 -3.99 -15.16
N PHE A 93 14.53 -4.61 -14.00
CA PHE A 93 15.09 -3.96 -12.80
C PHE A 93 16.59 -4.15 -12.64
N GLY A 94 17.28 -4.76 -13.62
CA GLY A 94 18.72 -5.00 -13.55
C GLY A 94 19.14 -5.85 -12.35
N LEU A 95 18.30 -6.78 -11.91
CA LEU A 95 18.59 -7.64 -10.78
C LEU A 95 19.65 -8.69 -11.15
N SER A 96 20.33 -9.23 -10.15
CA SER A 96 21.28 -10.33 -10.34
C SER A 96 20.59 -11.55 -10.95
N LYS A 97 21.30 -12.28 -11.84
CA LYS A 97 20.78 -13.48 -12.51
C LYS A 97 20.38 -14.59 -11.52
N ASP A 98 21.01 -14.63 -10.36
CA ASP A 98 20.70 -15.56 -9.26
C ASP A 98 19.55 -15.08 -8.37
N TYR A 99 18.85 -13.99 -8.76
CA TYR A 99 17.74 -13.45 -7.97
C TYR A 99 16.65 -14.48 -7.65
N PRO A 100 16.19 -15.33 -8.61
CA PRO A 100 15.17 -16.33 -8.32
C PRO A 100 15.64 -17.35 -7.27
N GLU A 101 16.90 -17.78 -7.33
CA GLU A 101 17.46 -18.75 -6.37
C GLU A 101 17.67 -18.12 -4.98
N THR A 102 18.08 -16.86 -4.93
CA THR A 102 18.44 -16.15 -3.69
C THR A 102 17.27 -15.45 -3.01
N TYR A 103 16.14 -15.25 -3.72
CA TYR A 103 14.97 -14.49 -3.22
C TYR A 103 14.51 -14.95 -1.84
N ARG A 104 14.27 -16.25 -1.68
CA ARG A 104 13.76 -16.81 -0.42
C ARG A 104 14.73 -16.61 0.76
N ALA A 105 16.02 -16.71 0.50
CA ALA A 105 17.05 -16.47 1.50
C ALA A 105 17.13 -14.98 1.88
N LYS A 106 17.06 -14.08 0.88
CA LYS A 106 17.01 -12.63 1.09
C LYS A 106 15.79 -12.22 1.94
N ILE A 107 14.60 -12.75 1.63
CA ILE A 107 13.39 -12.51 2.45
C ILE A 107 13.58 -13.03 3.88
N ALA A 108 14.15 -14.23 4.06
CA ALA A 108 14.41 -14.77 5.38
C ALA A 108 15.35 -13.90 6.22
N ALA A 109 16.33 -13.26 5.58
CA ALA A 109 17.33 -12.43 6.24
C ALA A 109 16.82 -11.02 6.62
N VAL A 110 15.67 -10.55 6.10
CA VAL A 110 15.13 -9.22 6.43
C VAL A 110 14.92 -9.09 7.93
N THR A 111 15.39 -8.00 8.51
CA THR A 111 15.28 -7.69 9.95
C THR A 111 14.20 -6.64 10.22
N ALA A 112 13.70 -6.59 11.45
CA ALA A 112 12.75 -5.55 11.88
C ALA A 112 13.33 -4.14 11.74
N ALA A 113 14.63 -3.96 11.98
CA ALA A 113 15.30 -2.67 11.78
C ALA A 113 15.30 -2.24 10.31
N GLN A 114 15.49 -3.17 9.37
CA GLN A 114 15.41 -2.87 7.94
C GLN A 114 13.99 -2.52 7.51
N VAL A 115 12.97 -3.20 8.05
CA VAL A 115 11.56 -2.86 7.77
C VAL A 115 11.24 -1.46 8.28
N LYS A 116 11.63 -1.13 9.51
CA LYS A 116 11.44 0.22 10.06
C LYS A 116 12.15 1.29 9.23
N SER A 117 13.40 1.07 8.88
CA SER A 117 14.17 2.01 8.05
C SER A 117 13.56 2.20 6.67
N GLY A 118 13.14 1.11 6.02
CA GLY A 118 12.44 1.15 4.73
C GLY A 118 11.12 1.91 4.82
N ALA A 119 10.32 1.66 5.84
CA ALA A 119 9.07 2.38 6.08
C ALA A 119 9.30 3.88 6.29
N ALA A 120 10.30 4.25 7.08
CA ALA A 120 10.65 5.66 7.32
C ALA A 120 11.06 6.40 6.03
N THR A 121 11.68 5.68 5.09
CA THR A 121 12.14 6.25 3.81
C THR A 121 11.02 6.30 2.75
N LEU A 122 10.19 5.24 2.68
CA LEU A 122 9.27 5.03 1.56
C LEU A 122 7.83 5.47 1.86
N LEU A 123 7.42 5.46 3.13
CA LEU A 123 6.06 5.82 3.53
C LEU A 123 6.06 7.23 4.13
N GLY A 124 5.53 8.19 3.41
CA GLY A 124 5.41 9.58 3.87
C GLY A 124 4.00 10.11 3.63
N SER A 125 3.47 10.87 4.57
CA SER A 125 2.19 11.56 4.41
C SER A 125 2.32 12.90 3.68
N GLU A 126 3.51 13.52 3.73
CA GLU A 126 3.74 14.88 3.21
C GLU A 126 3.57 15.00 1.69
N HIS A 127 3.74 13.90 0.96
CA HIS A 127 3.62 13.84 -0.50
C HIS A 127 2.54 12.87 -0.96
N SER A 128 1.54 12.63 -0.09
CA SER A 128 0.45 11.71 -0.42
C SER A 128 -0.63 12.41 -1.24
N LEU A 129 -1.10 11.73 -2.29
CA LEU A 129 -2.30 12.09 -3.01
C LEU A 129 -3.47 11.26 -2.47
N ILE A 130 -4.56 11.93 -2.11
CA ILE A 130 -5.80 11.28 -1.67
C ILE A 130 -6.82 11.45 -2.79
N ALA A 131 -7.30 10.34 -3.35
CA ALA A 131 -8.39 10.34 -4.32
C ALA A 131 -9.63 9.70 -3.67
N ILE A 132 -10.77 10.41 -3.72
CA ILE A 132 -12.04 9.95 -3.16
C ILE A 132 -13.10 10.01 -4.25
N VAL A 133 -13.84 8.92 -4.41
CA VAL A 133 -15.05 8.85 -5.21
C VAL A 133 -16.20 8.57 -4.27
N GLY A 134 -17.18 9.49 -4.18
CA GLY A 134 -18.28 9.35 -3.24
C GLY A 134 -19.28 10.51 -3.30
N ASP A 135 -20.25 10.46 -2.42
CA ASP A 135 -21.27 11.51 -2.26
C ASP A 135 -20.68 12.69 -1.48
N TRP A 136 -20.35 13.78 -2.17
CA TRP A 136 -19.77 14.97 -1.56
C TRP A 136 -20.57 15.51 -0.40
N ALA A 137 -21.88 15.58 -0.50
CA ALA A 137 -22.74 16.09 0.56
C ALA A 137 -22.59 15.32 1.90
N LYS A 138 -22.19 14.04 1.83
CA LYS A 138 -21.97 13.18 3.01
C LYS A 138 -20.55 13.18 3.53
N VAL A 139 -19.57 13.51 2.68
CA VAL A 139 -18.16 13.41 3.07
C VAL A 139 -17.49 14.76 3.35
N LYS A 140 -18.06 15.88 2.89
CA LYS A 140 -17.45 17.21 2.96
C LYS A 140 -17.02 17.63 4.36
N ASP A 141 -17.86 17.40 5.37
CA ASP A 141 -17.58 17.79 6.76
C ASP A 141 -16.46 16.96 7.38
N GLN A 142 -16.30 15.71 6.92
CA GLN A 142 -15.25 14.81 7.35
C GLN A 142 -13.88 15.18 6.74
N LEU A 143 -13.90 15.96 5.66
CA LEU A 143 -12.70 16.39 4.91
C LEU A 143 -12.35 17.86 5.19
N ALA A 144 -13.00 18.53 6.11
CA ALA A 144 -12.78 19.94 6.43
C ALA A 144 -11.34 20.29 6.84
N GLY A 145 -10.56 19.30 7.29
CA GLY A 145 -9.13 19.47 7.61
C GLY A 145 -8.20 19.52 6.40
N TYR A 146 -8.68 19.12 5.21
CA TYR A 146 -7.91 19.11 3.96
C TYR A 146 -8.18 20.40 3.17
N LYS A 147 -7.12 21.14 2.82
CA LYS A 147 -7.25 22.48 2.23
C LYS A 147 -7.21 22.50 0.70
N ASP A 148 -6.49 21.58 0.10
CA ASP A 148 -6.22 21.57 -1.36
C ASP A 148 -7.07 20.49 -2.05
N ILE A 149 -8.40 20.71 -2.03
CA ILE A 149 -9.34 19.77 -2.68
C ILE A 149 -9.61 20.24 -4.12
N THR A 150 -9.31 19.38 -5.08
CA THR A 150 -9.68 19.57 -6.48
C THR A 150 -10.82 18.63 -6.82
N PHE A 151 -11.88 19.15 -7.42
CA PHE A 151 -13.03 18.37 -7.88
C PHE A 151 -12.86 18.02 -9.36
N LEU A 152 -13.10 16.76 -9.69
CA LEU A 152 -13.01 16.25 -11.04
C LEU A 152 -14.33 15.58 -11.43
N ASP A 153 -14.72 15.71 -12.69
CA ASP A 153 -15.80 14.92 -13.26
C ASP A 153 -15.32 13.50 -13.63
N THR A 154 -16.21 12.69 -14.21
CA THR A 154 -15.92 11.32 -14.63
C THR A 154 -14.92 11.23 -15.78
N ASP A 155 -14.70 12.32 -16.51
CA ASP A 155 -13.70 12.43 -17.57
C ASP A 155 -12.34 12.96 -17.05
N GLY A 156 -12.24 13.24 -15.75
CA GLY A 156 -11.03 13.79 -15.12
C GLY A 156 -10.83 15.29 -15.34
N LYS A 157 -11.86 16.03 -15.77
CA LYS A 157 -11.79 17.48 -15.93
C LYS A 157 -12.13 18.16 -14.62
N THR A 158 -11.40 19.23 -14.31
CA THR A 158 -11.68 20.06 -13.13
C THR A 158 -13.04 20.71 -13.23
N ILE A 159 -13.82 20.60 -12.16
CA ILE A 159 -15.14 21.21 -12.00
C ILE A 159 -15.19 22.06 -10.72
N PRO A 160 -16.13 23.02 -10.63
CA PRO A 160 -16.36 23.74 -9.37
C PRO A 160 -16.84 22.78 -8.27
N PRO A 161 -16.66 23.15 -6.97
CA PRO A 161 -17.16 22.36 -5.87
C PRO A 161 -18.65 22.05 -6.02
N PRO A 162 -19.09 20.79 -5.85
CA PRO A 162 -20.50 20.44 -5.84
C PRO A 162 -21.21 21.15 -4.66
N GLN A 163 -22.47 21.54 -4.87
CA GLN A 163 -23.30 22.20 -3.85
C GLN A 163 -23.72 21.23 -2.74
#